data_e13ad7f8dcc6895a9f238b8a46de1c0b
#
_entry.id   e13ad7f8dcc6895a9f238b8a46de1c0b
#
_cell.length_a   1.000
_cell.length_b   1.000
_cell.length_c   1.000
_cell.angle_alpha   90.00
_cell.angle_beta   90.00
_cell.angle_gamma   90.00
#
_symmetry.space_group_name_H-M   'P 1'
#
loop_
_entity.id
_entity.type
_entity.pdbx_description
1 polymer ?
#
loop_
_entity_poly.entity_id
_entity_poly.type
_entity_poly.pdbx_seq_one_letter_code
_entity_poly.pdbx_strand_id
1 'polypeptide(L)'
;MSNYFRELTLNLQHAGFVVKPETDEGLLPVELDGQRLCLALDTGTVRYWREDVADDYRSAALDRVNSITKATAEYMSQLAAAPQLTANSLTEDYRLLADFNGVVLAGHPTRYGVQFVTWERSSDRTSLGSGHYYGPGGGADSYTAAKRDFATRSGLIPRSALFDQKQLIEIYHCSVEVQAGLYSITDEQEKCLQSIIDQIELRKTVECSSAKS
;
A
#
# COMPACT_ATOMS: atom_id res chain seq x y z
N MET A 1 19.48 -4.57 16.24
CA MET A 1 18.53 -4.21 15.17
C MET A 1 17.11 -4.38 15.70
N SER A 2 16.31 -3.34 15.67
CA SER A 2 14.91 -3.39 16.12
C SER A 2 14.05 -4.24 15.18
N ASN A 3 12.90 -4.75 15.65
CA ASN A 3 11.97 -5.47 14.78
C ASN A 3 11.51 -4.60 13.60
N TYR A 4 11.38 -3.29 13.82
CA TYR A 4 11.03 -2.33 12.78
C TYR A 4 12.12 -2.26 11.70
N PHE A 5 13.39 -2.08 12.04
CA PHE A 5 14.46 -2.01 11.03
C PHE A 5 14.68 -3.32 10.29
N ARG A 6 14.45 -4.46 10.95
CA ARG A 6 14.46 -5.74 10.27
C ARG A 6 13.38 -5.81 9.19
N GLU A 7 12.16 -5.42 9.53
CA GLU A 7 11.03 -5.40 8.60
C GLU A 7 11.25 -4.37 7.48
N LEU A 8 11.70 -3.15 7.83
CA LEU A 8 12.00 -2.12 6.85
C LEU A 8 13.10 -2.55 5.88
N THR A 9 14.14 -3.23 6.37
CA THR A 9 15.20 -3.78 5.50
C THR A 9 14.63 -4.74 4.47
N LEU A 10 13.77 -5.68 4.88
CA LEU A 10 13.11 -6.63 3.96
C LEU A 10 12.27 -5.90 2.90
N ASN A 11 11.50 -4.90 3.31
CA ASN A 11 10.64 -4.13 2.42
C ASN A 11 11.44 -3.31 1.40
N LEU A 12 12.51 -2.64 1.84
CA LEU A 12 13.37 -1.85 0.96
C LEU A 12 14.16 -2.73 0.00
N GLN A 13 14.68 -3.87 0.46
CA GLN A 13 15.38 -4.84 -0.40
C GLN A 13 14.43 -5.42 -1.46
N HIS A 14 13.20 -5.73 -1.09
CA HIS A 14 12.18 -6.18 -2.03
C HIS A 14 11.85 -5.13 -3.09
N ALA A 15 11.89 -3.85 -2.70
CA ALA A 15 11.70 -2.72 -3.61
C ALA A 15 12.93 -2.38 -4.48
N GLY A 16 14.03 -3.14 -4.35
CA GLY A 16 15.24 -2.99 -5.15
C GLY A 16 16.31 -2.07 -4.56
N PHE A 17 16.14 -1.60 -3.32
CA PHE A 17 17.15 -0.78 -2.64
C PHE A 17 18.21 -1.63 -1.94
N VAL A 18 19.41 -1.11 -1.85
CA VAL A 18 20.47 -1.70 -1.02
C VAL A 18 20.42 -1.07 0.36
N VAL A 19 20.31 -1.90 1.39
CA VAL A 19 20.24 -1.46 2.78
C VAL A 19 21.53 -1.89 3.50
N LYS A 20 22.21 -0.95 4.10
CA LYS A 20 23.43 -1.19 4.89
C LYS A 20 23.08 -1.47 6.35
N PRO A 21 24.03 -2.03 7.12
CA PRO A 21 23.83 -2.21 8.55
C PRO A 21 23.47 -0.90 9.27
N GLU A 22 22.65 -1.04 10.31
CA GLU A 22 22.31 0.05 11.21
C GLU A 22 23.57 0.72 11.78
N THR A 23 23.61 2.05 11.79
CA THR A 23 24.72 2.82 12.34
C THR A 23 24.66 2.85 13.87
N ASP A 24 25.77 3.24 14.52
CA ASP A 24 25.83 3.43 15.98
C ASP A 24 24.83 4.52 16.48
N GLU A 25 24.40 5.41 15.58
CA GLU A 25 23.39 6.43 15.88
C GLU A 25 21.94 5.94 15.73
N GLY A 26 21.73 4.64 15.40
CA GLY A 26 20.41 4.09 15.22
C GLY A 26 19.74 4.52 13.91
N LEU A 27 20.51 4.72 12.84
CA LEU A 27 20.04 5.07 11.50
C LEU A 27 20.28 3.93 10.52
N LEU A 28 19.37 3.74 9.59
CA LEU A 28 19.46 2.69 8.57
C LEU A 28 19.82 3.31 7.21
N PRO A 29 21.07 3.16 6.73
CA PRO A 29 21.47 3.73 5.44
C PRO A 29 20.84 2.98 4.27
N VAL A 30 20.28 3.73 3.32
CA VAL A 30 19.67 3.24 2.09
C VAL A 30 20.44 3.77 0.90
N GLU A 31 20.82 2.87 -0.01
CA GLU A 31 21.56 3.19 -1.23
C GLU A 31 20.74 2.82 -2.47
N LEU A 32 20.97 3.61 -3.52
CA LEU A 32 20.49 3.38 -4.88
C LEU A 32 21.69 3.42 -5.81
N ASP A 33 21.86 2.39 -6.66
CA ASP A 33 22.97 2.26 -7.63
C ASP A 33 24.36 2.43 -7.00
N GLY A 34 24.54 1.90 -5.79
CA GLY A 34 25.80 1.95 -5.05
C GLY A 34 26.13 3.30 -4.42
N GLN A 35 25.22 4.26 -4.45
CA GLN A 35 25.38 5.58 -3.85
C GLN A 35 24.34 5.79 -2.75
N ARG A 36 24.70 6.54 -1.71
CA ARG A 36 23.76 6.90 -0.64
C ARG A 36 22.57 7.65 -1.24
N LEU A 37 21.36 7.25 -0.83
CA LEU A 37 20.12 7.95 -1.12
C LEU A 37 19.58 8.68 0.11
N CYS A 38 19.49 7.99 1.25
CA CYS A 38 19.00 8.55 2.49
C CYS A 38 19.39 7.69 3.70
N LEU A 39 19.01 8.16 4.88
CA LEU A 39 19.06 7.44 6.15
C LEU A 39 17.64 7.29 6.68
N ALA A 40 17.14 6.07 6.89
CA ALA A 40 15.84 5.84 7.51
C ALA A 40 15.97 5.84 9.03
N LEU A 41 14.97 6.43 9.71
CA LEU A 41 14.86 6.52 11.16
C LEU A 41 13.81 5.52 11.66
N ASP A 42 13.89 5.18 12.94
CA ASP A 42 12.92 4.30 13.61
C ASP A 42 11.52 4.94 13.78
N THR A 43 11.44 6.25 13.61
CA THR A 43 10.20 7.03 13.64
C THR A 43 9.34 6.90 12.37
N GLY A 44 9.82 6.21 11.34
CA GLY A 44 9.13 6.13 10.05
C GLY A 44 9.39 7.32 9.11
N THR A 45 10.44 8.08 9.38
CA THR A 45 10.89 9.21 8.56
C THR A 45 12.26 8.94 7.94
N VAL A 46 12.65 9.75 6.96
CA VAL A 46 13.97 9.67 6.34
C VAL A 46 14.71 11.00 6.46
N ARG A 47 16.03 10.91 6.56
CA ARG A 47 16.95 12.03 6.47
C ARG A 47 17.77 11.91 5.20
N TYR A 48 17.85 12.96 4.41
CA TYR A 48 18.60 12.99 3.15
C TYR A 48 19.32 14.31 2.96
N TRP A 49 20.27 14.36 2.06
CA TRP A 49 20.97 15.59 1.64
C TRP A 49 20.55 15.96 0.22
N ARG A 50 20.51 17.25 -0.05
CA ARG A 50 20.07 17.78 -1.35
C ARG A 50 20.91 17.23 -2.51
N GLU A 51 22.19 17.02 -2.28
CA GLU A 51 23.11 16.46 -3.25
C GLU A 51 22.84 14.99 -3.60
N ASP A 52 22.26 14.23 -2.67
CA ASP A 52 21.92 12.80 -2.88
C ASP A 52 20.66 12.63 -3.75
N VAL A 53 19.89 13.69 -3.98
CA VAL A 53 18.61 13.70 -4.72
C VAL A 53 18.60 14.79 -5.80
N ALA A 54 19.71 14.96 -6.50
CA ALA A 54 19.92 16.08 -7.44
C ALA A 54 19.13 15.94 -8.77
N ASP A 55 18.59 14.79 -9.08
CA ASP A 55 17.82 14.51 -10.29
C ASP A 55 16.45 13.91 -10.00
N ASP A 56 15.56 13.91 -11.02
CA ASP A 56 14.19 13.42 -10.89
C ASP A 56 14.12 11.91 -10.56
N TYR A 57 15.08 11.11 -11.05
CA TYR A 57 15.13 9.67 -10.79
C TYR A 57 15.39 9.40 -9.32
N ARG A 58 16.39 10.06 -8.74
CA ARG A 58 16.72 9.92 -7.32
C ARG A 58 15.67 10.52 -6.42
N SER A 59 15.03 11.62 -6.84
CA SER A 59 13.89 12.21 -6.13
C SER A 59 12.70 11.24 -6.06
N ALA A 60 12.33 10.62 -7.19
CA ALA A 60 11.26 9.61 -7.22
C ALA A 60 11.60 8.38 -6.37
N ALA A 61 12.86 7.95 -6.38
CA ALA A 61 13.33 6.85 -5.52
C ALA A 61 13.24 7.22 -4.03
N LEU A 62 13.59 8.43 -3.64
CA LEU A 62 13.42 8.92 -2.27
C LEU A 62 11.94 8.93 -1.84
N ASP A 63 11.03 9.37 -2.70
CA ASP A 63 9.59 9.35 -2.42
C ASP A 63 9.08 7.92 -2.22
N ARG A 64 9.59 6.97 -2.99
CA ARG A 64 9.28 5.54 -2.80
C ARG A 64 9.81 5.01 -1.46
N VAL A 65 11.05 5.32 -1.10
CA VAL A 65 11.60 4.96 0.23
C VAL A 65 10.75 5.58 1.35
N ASN A 66 10.37 6.84 1.22
CA ASN A 66 9.51 7.52 2.20
C ASN A 66 8.17 6.81 2.38
N SER A 67 7.53 6.41 1.27
CA SER A 67 6.25 5.70 1.30
C SER A 67 6.38 4.34 1.99
N ILE A 68 7.42 3.57 1.66
CA ILE A 68 7.71 2.27 2.29
C ILE A 68 7.97 2.44 3.79
N THR A 69 8.79 3.42 4.16
CA THR A 69 9.19 3.67 5.56
C THR A 69 7.96 4.04 6.40
N LYS A 70 7.11 4.94 5.89
CA LYS A 70 5.85 5.34 6.56
C LYS A 70 4.89 4.16 6.73
N ALA A 71 4.64 3.42 5.65
CA ALA A 71 3.73 2.28 5.71
C ALA A 71 4.24 1.20 6.66
N THR A 72 5.56 0.92 6.67
CA THR A 72 6.19 -0.03 7.58
C THR A 72 6.03 0.41 9.04
N ALA A 73 6.27 1.68 9.34
CA ALA A 73 6.11 2.23 10.69
C ALA A 73 4.64 2.14 11.14
N GLU A 74 3.71 2.47 10.26
CA GLU A 74 2.26 2.40 10.54
C GLU A 74 1.85 0.99 10.92
N TYR A 75 2.09 0.00 10.07
CA TYR A 75 1.60 -1.35 10.37
C TYR A 75 2.37 -2.03 11.50
N MET A 76 3.68 -1.76 11.67
CA MET A 76 4.44 -2.29 12.79
C MET A 76 3.95 -1.73 14.13
N SER A 77 3.60 -0.44 14.18
CA SER A 77 2.96 0.17 15.35
C SER A 77 1.59 -0.43 15.64
N GLN A 78 0.77 -0.62 14.60
CA GLN A 78 -0.55 -1.25 14.74
C GLN A 78 -0.43 -2.69 15.23
N LEU A 79 0.48 -3.50 14.66
CA LEU A 79 0.72 -4.88 15.10
C LEU A 79 1.17 -4.97 16.56
N ALA A 80 2.02 -4.04 17.00
CA ALA A 80 2.49 -4.00 18.39
C ALA A 80 1.35 -3.72 19.39
N ALA A 81 0.37 -2.89 19.01
CA ALA A 81 -0.78 -2.51 19.83
C ALA A 81 -1.98 -3.47 19.66
N ALA A 82 -2.02 -4.25 18.61
CA ALA A 82 -3.17 -5.08 18.24
C ALA A 82 -3.34 -6.28 19.18
N PRO A 83 -4.57 -6.62 19.57
CA PRO A 83 -4.85 -7.86 20.31
C PRO A 83 -4.58 -9.09 19.44
N GLN A 84 -4.37 -10.23 20.09
CA GLN A 84 -4.30 -11.50 19.40
C GLN A 84 -5.65 -11.84 18.79
N LEU A 85 -5.64 -12.27 17.52
CA LEU A 85 -6.82 -12.80 16.86
C LEU A 85 -7.07 -14.23 17.34
N THR A 86 -8.25 -14.47 17.89
CA THR A 86 -8.68 -15.79 18.35
C THR A 86 -9.78 -16.34 17.46
N ALA A 87 -9.62 -17.59 17.02
CA ALA A 87 -10.65 -18.33 16.29
C ALA A 87 -10.36 -19.83 16.40
N ASN A 88 -11.41 -20.66 16.19
CA ASN A 88 -11.25 -22.11 16.15
C ASN A 88 -10.25 -22.49 15.04
N SER A 89 -9.34 -23.40 15.35
CA SER A 89 -8.32 -23.94 14.44
C SER A 89 -7.26 -22.91 13.97
N LEU A 90 -7.23 -21.71 14.52
CA LEU A 90 -6.14 -20.75 14.26
C LEU A 90 -4.96 -21.09 15.20
N THR A 91 -3.86 -21.56 14.63
CA THR A 91 -2.67 -22.01 15.38
C THR A 91 -1.57 -20.96 15.42
N GLU A 92 -1.50 -20.08 14.40
CA GLU A 92 -0.49 -19.02 14.34
C GLU A 92 -0.92 -17.79 15.14
N ASP A 93 0.08 -17.02 15.61
CA ASP A 93 -0.13 -15.79 16.39
C ASP A 93 -0.43 -14.60 15.47
N TYR A 94 -1.66 -14.55 14.94
CA TYR A 94 -2.14 -13.42 14.19
C TYR A 94 -2.62 -12.30 15.11
N ARG A 95 -2.28 -11.06 14.75
CA ARG A 95 -2.74 -9.84 15.39
C ARG A 95 -3.92 -9.24 14.64
N LEU A 96 -5.00 -8.92 15.35
CA LEU A 96 -6.21 -8.35 14.77
C LEU A 96 -6.03 -6.85 14.50
N LEU A 97 -5.89 -6.49 13.24
CA LEU A 97 -5.71 -5.09 12.81
C LEU A 97 -7.04 -4.36 12.59
N ALA A 98 -8.04 -5.07 12.07
CA ALA A 98 -9.39 -4.52 11.89
C ALA A 98 -10.44 -5.64 11.88
N ASP A 99 -11.66 -5.33 12.31
CA ASP A 99 -12.83 -6.22 12.29
C ASP A 99 -14.08 -5.38 12.01
N PHE A 100 -14.68 -5.59 10.86
CA PHE A 100 -15.89 -4.87 10.46
C PHE A 100 -16.76 -5.74 9.56
N ASN A 101 -18.08 -5.73 9.82
CA ASN A 101 -19.10 -6.40 9.02
C ASN A 101 -18.78 -7.87 8.70
N GLY A 102 -18.25 -8.62 9.71
CA GLY A 102 -17.90 -10.02 9.55
C GLY A 102 -16.60 -10.29 8.76
N VAL A 103 -15.85 -9.27 8.40
CA VAL A 103 -14.52 -9.40 7.78
C VAL A 103 -13.46 -8.92 8.76
N VAL A 104 -12.36 -9.66 8.86
CA VAL A 104 -11.19 -9.29 9.66
C VAL A 104 -9.98 -9.05 8.76
N LEU A 105 -9.16 -8.08 9.14
CA LEU A 105 -7.80 -7.90 8.66
C LEU A 105 -6.85 -8.27 9.79
N ALA A 106 -5.90 -9.14 9.52
CA ALA A 106 -4.91 -9.56 10.51
C ALA A 106 -3.49 -9.57 9.91
N GLY A 107 -2.50 -9.51 10.80
CA GLY A 107 -1.09 -9.60 10.45
C GLY A 107 -0.35 -10.59 11.33
N HIS A 108 0.57 -11.34 10.73
CA HIS A 108 1.42 -12.31 11.42
C HIS A 108 2.89 -12.07 11.05
N PRO A 109 3.75 -11.69 12.02
CA PRO A 109 5.18 -11.54 11.78
C PRO A 109 5.83 -12.90 11.46
N THR A 110 6.53 -12.99 10.34
CA THR A 110 7.30 -14.17 9.94
C THR A 110 8.79 -13.84 9.83
N ARG A 111 9.61 -14.86 9.58
CA ARG A 111 11.04 -14.63 9.28
C ARG A 111 11.28 -13.89 7.96
N TYR A 112 10.30 -13.88 7.08
CA TYR A 112 10.38 -13.26 5.74
C TYR A 112 9.64 -11.92 5.66
N GLY A 113 9.20 -11.37 6.77
CA GLY A 113 8.38 -10.17 6.89
C GLY A 113 6.97 -10.48 7.38
N VAL A 114 6.15 -9.45 7.49
CA VAL A 114 4.77 -9.59 7.94
C VAL A 114 3.89 -10.16 6.84
N GLN A 115 3.17 -11.24 7.14
CA GLN A 115 2.08 -11.75 6.32
C GLN A 115 0.77 -11.09 6.75
N PHE A 116 0.07 -10.49 5.80
CA PHE A 116 -1.29 -9.97 6.04
C PHE A 116 -2.32 -10.93 5.48
N VAL A 117 -3.51 -10.94 6.07
CA VAL A 117 -4.61 -11.76 5.62
C VAL A 117 -5.93 -11.10 5.91
N THR A 118 -6.90 -11.29 5.03
CA THR A 118 -8.30 -10.99 5.30
C THR A 118 -9.09 -12.27 5.35
N TRP A 119 -9.95 -12.43 6.36
CA TRP A 119 -10.85 -13.56 6.50
C TRP A 119 -12.29 -13.10 6.71
N GLU A 120 -13.22 -13.98 6.37
CA GLU A 120 -14.61 -13.87 6.79
C GLU A 120 -14.82 -14.65 8.08
N ARG A 121 -15.53 -14.05 9.04
CA ARG A 121 -15.96 -14.74 10.24
C ARG A 121 -17.22 -15.56 9.95
N SER A 122 -17.31 -16.73 10.57
CA SER A 122 -18.58 -17.45 10.66
C SER A 122 -19.65 -16.60 11.36
N SER A 123 -20.92 -16.94 11.16
CA SER A 123 -22.04 -16.21 11.76
C SER A 123 -21.99 -16.18 13.29
N ASP A 124 -21.47 -17.22 13.91
CA ASP A 124 -21.24 -17.32 15.37
C ASP A 124 -19.91 -16.68 15.82
N ARG A 125 -19.12 -16.14 14.88
CA ARG A 125 -17.82 -15.49 15.09
C ARG A 125 -16.73 -16.40 15.67
N THR A 126 -16.93 -17.71 15.69
CA THR A 126 -15.98 -18.65 16.29
C THR A 126 -14.92 -19.16 15.33
N SER A 127 -15.16 -19.09 14.02
CA SER A 127 -14.25 -19.58 12.99
C SER A 127 -14.02 -18.54 11.88
N LEU A 128 -12.98 -18.80 11.08
CA LEU A 128 -12.54 -17.95 9.97
C LEU A 128 -12.54 -18.78 8.69
N GLY A 129 -12.99 -18.17 7.61
CA GLY A 129 -13.02 -18.77 6.28
C GLY A 129 -12.68 -17.76 5.19
N SER A 130 -12.66 -18.24 3.95
CA SER A 130 -12.44 -17.39 2.76
C SER A 130 -11.21 -16.48 2.89
N GLY A 131 -10.05 -17.03 3.26
CA GLY A 131 -8.82 -16.28 3.50
C GLY A 131 -8.16 -15.79 2.22
N HIS A 132 -7.87 -14.47 2.14
CA HIS A 132 -7.00 -13.89 1.13
C HIS A 132 -5.68 -13.51 1.79
N TYR A 133 -4.58 -14.11 1.32
CA TYR A 133 -3.25 -13.97 1.90
C TYR A 133 -2.39 -13.03 1.06
N TYR A 134 -1.77 -12.06 1.74
CA TYR A 134 -0.84 -11.10 1.18
C TYR A 134 0.53 -11.42 1.76
N GLY A 135 1.39 -12.03 0.94
CA GLY A 135 2.58 -12.72 1.40
C GLY A 135 3.63 -11.86 2.06
N PRO A 136 4.46 -12.48 2.91
CA PRO A 136 5.68 -11.86 3.37
C PRO A 136 6.59 -11.63 2.14
N GLY A 137 7.18 -10.46 2.03
CA GLY A 137 8.02 -10.07 0.90
C GLY A 137 7.37 -9.05 -0.04
N GLY A 138 6.04 -8.85 0.01
CA GLY A 138 5.38 -7.71 -0.63
C GLY A 138 5.37 -6.45 0.25
N GLY A 139 5.78 -6.56 1.51
CA GLY A 139 6.00 -5.45 2.43
C GLY A 139 4.85 -4.45 2.51
N ALA A 140 5.17 -3.18 2.30
CA ALA A 140 4.20 -2.08 2.31
C ALA A 140 3.09 -2.25 1.25
N ASP A 141 3.40 -2.83 0.09
CA ASP A 141 2.42 -3.10 -0.96
C ASP A 141 1.43 -4.19 -0.52
N SER A 142 1.91 -5.25 0.16
CA SER A 142 1.06 -6.28 0.74
C SER A 142 0.11 -5.73 1.80
N TYR A 143 0.58 -4.81 2.65
CA TYR A 143 -0.26 -4.13 3.63
C TYR A 143 -1.35 -3.30 2.97
N THR A 144 -0.98 -2.50 1.97
CA THR A 144 -1.92 -1.67 1.20
C THR A 144 -2.96 -2.52 0.47
N ALA A 145 -2.53 -3.62 -0.17
CA ALA A 145 -3.42 -4.54 -0.84
C ALA A 145 -4.38 -5.23 0.14
N ALA A 146 -3.90 -5.66 1.30
CA ALA A 146 -4.73 -6.26 2.33
C ALA A 146 -5.76 -5.27 2.92
N LYS A 147 -5.38 -4.01 3.15
CA LYS A 147 -6.32 -2.94 3.57
C LYS A 147 -7.40 -2.68 2.53
N ARG A 148 -7.01 -2.64 1.24
CA ARG A 148 -7.96 -2.44 0.14
C ARG A 148 -8.95 -3.61 0.03
N ASP A 149 -8.46 -4.85 0.13
CA ASP A 149 -9.31 -6.04 0.13
C ASP A 149 -10.26 -6.05 1.33
N PHE A 150 -9.76 -5.76 2.53
CA PHE A 150 -10.59 -5.61 3.72
C PHE A 150 -11.71 -4.57 3.52
N ALA A 151 -11.36 -3.37 3.03
CA ALA A 151 -12.34 -2.31 2.80
C ALA A 151 -13.42 -2.71 1.78
N THR A 152 -13.04 -3.50 0.77
CA THR A 152 -13.96 -3.96 -0.26
C THR A 152 -14.84 -5.11 0.23
N ARG A 153 -14.25 -6.10 0.90
CA ARG A 153 -14.98 -7.30 1.40
C ARG A 153 -15.93 -6.94 2.53
N SER A 154 -15.52 -6.04 3.40
CA SER A 154 -16.36 -5.56 4.51
C SER A 154 -17.47 -4.60 4.07
N GLY A 155 -17.45 -4.14 2.82
CA GLY A 155 -18.43 -3.19 2.27
C GLY A 155 -18.19 -1.74 2.66
N LEU A 156 -17.04 -1.41 3.27
CA LEU A 156 -16.63 -0.01 3.51
C LEU A 156 -16.49 0.76 2.19
N ILE A 157 -16.02 0.08 1.15
CA ILE A 157 -16.00 0.59 -0.22
C ILE A 157 -16.87 -0.33 -1.06
N PRO A 158 -17.98 0.14 -1.64
CA PRO A 158 -18.82 -0.69 -2.50
C PRO A 158 -18.05 -1.10 -3.75
N ARG A 159 -18.21 -2.35 -4.18
CA ARG A 159 -17.55 -2.86 -5.40
C ARG A 159 -17.86 -2.04 -6.64
N SER A 160 -19.06 -1.46 -6.72
CA SER A 160 -19.47 -0.57 -7.80
C SER A 160 -18.69 0.75 -7.89
N ALA A 161 -17.97 1.11 -6.82
CA ALA A 161 -17.08 2.28 -6.81
C ALA A 161 -15.65 1.95 -7.28
N LEU A 162 -15.36 0.68 -7.62
CA LEU A 162 -14.04 0.22 -8.04
C LEU A 162 -14.09 -0.16 -9.51
N PHE A 163 -13.31 0.56 -10.31
CA PHE A 163 -13.05 0.22 -11.70
C PHE A 163 -11.63 -0.30 -11.83
N ASP A 164 -11.43 -1.35 -12.65
CA ASP A 164 -10.10 -1.76 -13.06
C ASP A 164 -9.54 -0.83 -14.15
N GLN A 165 -8.24 -0.98 -14.45
CA GLN A 165 -7.58 -0.10 -15.41
C GLN A 165 -8.21 -0.16 -16.82
N LYS A 166 -8.69 -1.33 -17.26
CA LYS A 166 -9.35 -1.48 -18.57
C LYS A 166 -10.69 -0.75 -18.59
N GLN A 167 -11.47 -0.90 -17.53
CA GLN A 167 -12.74 -0.19 -17.36
C GLN A 167 -12.54 1.32 -17.32
N LEU A 168 -11.50 1.81 -16.61
CA LEU A 168 -11.18 3.24 -16.57
C LEU A 168 -10.77 3.77 -17.95
N ILE A 169 -10.02 2.99 -18.74
CA ILE A 169 -9.64 3.37 -20.11
C ILE A 169 -10.88 3.46 -20.99
N GLU A 170 -11.80 2.52 -20.90
CA GLU A 170 -13.06 2.55 -21.68
C GLU A 170 -13.95 3.73 -21.27
N ILE A 171 -14.12 3.96 -19.97
CA ILE A 171 -14.88 5.12 -19.47
C ILE A 171 -14.26 6.42 -19.97
N TYR A 172 -12.93 6.54 -19.94
CA TYR A 172 -12.20 7.71 -20.42
C TYR A 172 -12.44 7.93 -21.92
N HIS A 173 -12.27 6.89 -22.77
CA HIS A 173 -12.50 6.95 -24.21
C HIS A 173 -13.94 7.37 -24.53
N CYS A 174 -14.94 6.70 -23.92
CA CYS A 174 -16.33 7.08 -24.11
C CYS A 174 -16.62 8.52 -23.70
N SER A 175 -16.00 8.97 -22.60
CA SER A 175 -16.18 10.34 -22.11
C SER A 175 -15.63 11.38 -23.08
N VAL A 176 -14.42 11.13 -23.63
CA VAL A 176 -13.76 11.99 -24.61
C VAL A 176 -14.53 12.01 -25.94
N GLU A 177 -15.01 10.85 -26.43
CA GLU A 177 -15.79 10.75 -27.66
C GLU A 177 -17.11 11.52 -27.58
N VAL A 178 -17.79 11.44 -26.43
CA VAL A 178 -19.05 12.20 -26.21
C VAL A 178 -18.75 13.71 -26.17
N GLN A 179 -17.67 14.15 -25.52
CA GLN A 179 -17.28 15.57 -25.50
C GLN A 179 -16.84 16.09 -26.89
N ALA A 180 -16.27 15.23 -27.75
CA ALA A 180 -15.86 15.61 -29.11
C ALA A 180 -17.03 15.97 -30.04
N GLY A 181 -18.27 15.97 -29.55
CA GLY A 181 -19.42 16.51 -30.25
C GLY A 181 -20.15 15.54 -31.16
N LEU A 182 -19.95 14.24 -30.97
CA LEU A 182 -20.71 13.21 -31.69
C LEU A 182 -22.17 13.08 -31.22
N TYR A 183 -22.48 13.65 -30.05
CA TYR A 183 -23.81 13.60 -29.44
C TYR A 183 -24.17 14.94 -28.82
N SER A 184 -25.46 15.31 -28.85
CA SER A 184 -25.96 16.47 -28.11
C SER A 184 -26.06 16.12 -26.62
N ILE A 185 -25.27 16.78 -25.82
CA ILE A 185 -25.27 16.64 -24.36
C ILE A 185 -25.75 17.94 -23.69
N THR A 186 -26.28 17.83 -22.50
CA THR A 186 -26.66 19.00 -21.68
C THR A 186 -25.42 19.56 -20.96
N ASP A 187 -25.45 20.82 -20.54
CA ASP A 187 -24.39 21.47 -19.75
C ASP A 187 -24.05 20.66 -18.44
N GLU A 188 -25.05 20.02 -17.89
CA GLU A 188 -24.90 19.19 -16.67
C GLU A 188 -24.15 17.89 -16.96
N GLN A 189 -24.44 17.26 -18.10
CA GLN A 189 -23.72 16.08 -18.58
C GLN A 189 -22.28 16.42 -18.95
N GLU A 190 -22.03 17.55 -19.61
CA GLU A 190 -20.69 18.01 -19.93
C GLU A 190 -19.81 18.20 -18.69
N LYS A 191 -20.34 18.87 -17.65
CA LYS A 191 -19.66 19.03 -16.36
C LYS A 191 -19.36 17.68 -15.67
N CYS A 192 -20.32 16.74 -15.75
CA CYS A 192 -20.14 15.41 -15.17
C CYS A 192 -19.04 14.64 -15.90
N LEU A 193 -19.02 14.66 -17.25
CA LEU A 193 -17.99 14.01 -18.07
C LEU A 193 -16.62 14.62 -17.82
N GLN A 194 -16.52 15.94 -17.73
CA GLN A 194 -15.25 16.60 -17.42
C GLN A 194 -14.74 16.18 -16.04
N SER A 195 -15.59 16.09 -15.04
CA SER A 195 -15.23 15.60 -13.70
C SER A 195 -14.72 14.15 -13.71
N ILE A 196 -15.31 13.28 -14.55
CA ILE A 196 -14.86 11.88 -14.72
C ILE A 196 -13.46 11.85 -15.36
N ILE A 197 -13.26 12.62 -16.42
CA ILE A 197 -11.96 12.72 -17.12
C ILE A 197 -10.88 13.19 -16.14
N ASP A 198 -11.12 14.27 -15.41
CA ASP A 198 -10.18 14.83 -14.44
C ASP A 198 -9.81 13.81 -13.36
N GLN A 199 -10.77 13.05 -12.84
CA GLN A 199 -10.53 12.01 -11.84
C GLN A 199 -9.68 10.85 -12.38
N ILE A 200 -9.88 10.47 -13.64
CA ILE A 200 -9.10 9.39 -14.28
C ILE A 200 -7.68 9.86 -14.57
N GLU A 201 -7.51 11.11 -15.01
CA GLU A 201 -6.19 11.69 -15.30
C GLU A 201 -5.35 11.90 -14.05
N LEU A 202 -5.96 12.31 -12.93
CA LEU A 202 -5.30 12.38 -11.62
C LEU A 202 -4.74 11.01 -11.17
N ARG A 203 -5.45 9.91 -11.46
CA ARG A 203 -4.95 8.56 -11.18
C ARG A 203 -3.77 8.19 -12.08
N LYS A 204 -3.80 8.53 -13.37
CA LYS A 204 -2.69 8.27 -14.30
C LYS A 204 -1.40 8.97 -13.87
N THR A 205 -1.47 10.19 -13.36
CA THR A 205 -0.29 10.94 -12.87
C THR A 205 0.34 10.28 -11.66
N VAL A 206 -0.45 9.72 -10.76
CA VAL A 206 0.04 9.01 -9.56
C VAL A 206 0.65 7.65 -9.96
N GLU A 207 0.04 6.92 -10.89
CA GLU A 207 0.54 5.60 -11.35
C GLU A 207 1.75 5.72 -12.29
N CYS A 208 1.81 6.74 -13.15
CA CYS A 208 2.97 7.00 -14.02
C CYS A 208 4.23 7.41 -13.23
N SER A 209 4.06 8.03 -12.07
CA SER A 209 5.17 8.30 -11.14
C SER A 209 5.68 7.00 -10.51
N SER A 210 4.81 6.00 -10.36
CA SER A 210 5.14 4.69 -9.77
C SER A 210 5.67 3.66 -10.78
N ALA A 211 5.36 3.82 -12.08
CA ALA A 211 5.66 2.84 -13.13
C ALA A 211 6.91 3.17 -13.97
N LYS A 212 7.54 4.33 -13.72
CA LYS A 212 8.79 4.76 -14.39
C LYS A 212 10.03 4.53 -13.52
N SER A 213 9.91 3.69 -12.51
CA SER A 213 11.01 3.29 -11.63
C SER A 213 11.44 1.86 -11.91
#